data_fd371d79e345d0ef282bfd6df63483f5
#
_entry.id   fd371d79e345d0ef282bfd6df63483f5
#
_cell.length_a   1.000
_cell.length_b   1.000
_cell.length_c   1.000
_cell.angle_alpha   90.00
_cell.angle_beta   90.00
_cell.angle_gamma   90.00
#
_symmetry.space_group_name_H-M   'P 1'
#
loop_
_entity.id
_entity.type
_entity.pdbx_description
1 polymer ?
#
loop_
_entity_poly.entity_id
_entity_poly.type
_entity_poly.pdbx_seq_one_letter_code
_entity_poly.pdbx_strand_id
1 'polypeptide(L)'
;LLNDDDMMTRIMEPFPICVHGTTKKAIKIISKEGLIAMSRKHIHFAIGTGEDENVISGLRLSSRVLIFINMELALQDGKRFYLSDNGVILTKDNIEPKYFLNIEYV
;
A
#
# COMPACT_ATOMS: atom_id res chain seq x y z
N LEU A 1 5.23 -26.40 -4.74
CA LEU A 1 4.82 -25.07 -5.17
C LEU A 1 5.05 -24.05 -4.06
N LEU A 2 5.67 -22.95 -4.41
CA LEU A 2 5.82 -21.84 -3.49
C LEU A 2 4.51 -21.05 -3.43
N ASN A 3 4.07 -20.70 -2.23
CA ASN A 3 2.97 -19.78 -2.09
C ASN A 3 3.50 -18.34 -2.02
N ASP A 4 2.62 -17.36 -2.00
CA ASP A 4 3.02 -15.95 -2.01
C ASP A 4 3.91 -15.59 -0.81
N ASP A 5 3.65 -16.20 0.34
CA ASP A 5 4.40 -15.88 1.57
C ASP A 5 5.86 -16.33 1.48
N ASP A 6 6.16 -17.36 0.68
CA ASP A 6 7.54 -17.83 0.51
C ASP A 6 8.36 -16.86 -0.35
N MET A 7 7.70 -15.99 -1.12
CA MET A 7 8.34 -15.04 -2.03
C MET A 7 8.38 -13.62 -1.47
N MET A 8 7.98 -13.45 -0.21
CA MET A 8 7.86 -12.14 0.41
C MET A 8 8.53 -12.13 1.78
N THR A 9 9.09 -10.98 2.12
CA THR A 9 9.71 -10.78 3.43
C THR A 9 8.79 -9.95 4.30
N ARG A 10 8.52 -10.43 5.52
CA ARG A 10 7.71 -9.67 6.47
C ARG A 10 8.39 -8.37 6.87
N ILE A 11 7.65 -7.27 6.80
CA ILE A 11 8.15 -5.97 7.20
C ILE A 11 7.95 -5.81 8.70
N MET A 12 9.04 -5.61 9.43
CA MET A 12 9.02 -5.46 10.89
C MET A 12 9.17 -4.01 11.33
N GLU A 13 9.72 -3.15 10.45
CA GLU A 13 9.91 -1.73 10.74
C GLU A 13 9.27 -0.90 9.64
N PRO A 14 8.71 0.27 9.99
CA PRO A 14 7.99 1.06 8.99
C PRO A 14 8.92 1.64 7.94
N PHE A 15 8.46 1.63 6.70
CA PHE A 15 9.10 2.39 5.62
C PHE A 15 8.70 3.86 5.76
N PRO A 16 9.58 4.79 5.41
CA PRO A 16 9.25 6.22 5.48
C PRO A 16 8.13 6.61 4.53
N ILE A 17 8.02 5.92 3.39
CA ILE A 17 6.93 6.14 2.44
C ILE A 17 6.26 4.83 2.11
N CYS A 18 4.94 4.81 2.26
CA CYS A 18 4.10 3.67 1.89
C CYS A 18 2.87 4.28 1.23
N VAL A 19 2.77 4.19 -0.10
CA VAL A 19 1.76 4.92 -0.85
C VAL A 19 0.96 4.00 -1.78
N HIS A 20 -0.36 4.19 -1.80
CA HIS A 20 -1.26 3.45 -2.67
C HIS A 20 -1.82 4.38 -3.73
N GLY A 21 -1.72 3.98 -5.01
CA GLY A 21 -2.28 4.74 -6.11
C GLY A 21 -3.69 4.28 -6.44
N THR A 22 -4.59 5.22 -6.61
CA THR A 22 -5.97 4.91 -6.95
C THR A 22 -6.56 5.97 -7.91
N THR A 23 -7.85 5.87 -8.18
CA THR A 23 -8.55 6.77 -9.10
C THR A 23 -9.38 7.78 -8.33
N LYS A 24 -9.78 8.87 -9.02
CA LYS A 24 -10.67 9.87 -8.43
C LYS A 24 -12.04 9.27 -8.10
N LYS A 25 -12.46 8.27 -8.85
CA LYS A 25 -13.74 7.60 -8.61
C LYS A 25 -13.66 6.73 -7.34
N ALA A 26 -12.59 5.95 -7.21
CA ALA A 26 -12.43 5.03 -6.10
C ALA A 26 -12.18 5.74 -4.76
N ILE A 27 -11.50 6.89 -4.79
CA ILE A 27 -11.15 7.58 -3.55
C ILE A 27 -12.37 8.01 -2.74
N LYS A 28 -13.50 8.23 -3.39
CA LYS A 28 -14.73 8.60 -2.70
C LYS A 28 -15.19 7.54 -1.72
N ILE A 29 -15.03 6.28 -2.10
CA ILE A 29 -15.38 5.14 -1.26
C ILE A 29 -14.25 4.85 -0.27
N ILE A 30 -13.01 4.86 -0.77
CA ILE A 30 -11.84 4.54 0.05
C ILE A 30 -11.68 5.50 1.23
N SER A 31 -11.96 6.79 1.02
CA SER A 31 -11.84 7.77 2.09
C SER A 31 -12.81 7.51 3.25
N LYS A 32 -13.87 6.77 3.02
CA LYS A 32 -14.86 6.42 4.04
C LYS A 32 -14.64 5.03 4.60
N GLU A 33 -14.37 4.07 3.74
CA GLU A 33 -14.31 2.66 4.12
C GLU A 33 -12.89 2.13 4.30
N GLY A 34 -11.89 2.86 3.81
CA GLY A 34 -10.52 2.41 3.83
C GLY A 34 -10.17 1.53 2.63
N LEU A 35 -8.94 1.05 2.64
CA LEU A 35 -8.46 0.10 1.64
C LEU A 35 -8.84 -1.29 2.09
N ILE A 36 -9.57 -2.01 1.26
CA ILE A 36 -10.08 -3.34 1.59
C ILE A 36 -9.39 -4.37 0.72
N ALA A 37 -8.76 -5.35 1.37
CA ALA A 37 -8.13 -6.46 0.67
C ALA A 37 -9.22 -7.41 0.20
N MET A 38 -9.29 -7.62 -1.10
CA MET A 38 -10.23 -8.58 -1.64
C MET A 38 -9.68 -10.00 -1.44
N SER A 39 -10.59 -10.97 -1.37
CA SER A 39 -10.22 -12.36 -1.20
C SER A 39 -9.11 -12.76 -2.17
N ARG A 40 -8.02 -13.33 -1.66
CA ARG A 40 -6.86 -13.80 -2.42
C ARG A 40 -6.05 -12.72 -3.12
N LYS A 41 -6.33 -11.44 -2.86
CA LYS A 41 -5.57 -10.34 -3.44
C LYS A 41 -4.95 -9.51 -2.34
N HIS A 42 -3.77 -8.98 -2.64
CA HIS A 42 -3.09 -8.05 -1.74
C HIS A 42 -3.39 -6.62 -2.15
N ILE A 43 -3.38 -5.74 -1.15
CA ILE A 43 -3.31 -4.31 -1.43
C ILE A 43 -1.84 -4.00 -1.69
N HIS A 44 -1.56 -3.28 -2.76
CA HIS A 44 -0.20 -2.94 -3.19
C HIS A 44 0.13 -1.50 -2.80
N PHE A 45 1.36 -1.30 -2.34
CA PHE A 45 1.86 0.03 -2.02
C PHE A 45 3.26 0.19 -2.63
N ALA A 46 3.57 1.43 -3.02
CA ALA A 46 4.91 1.77 -3.48
C ALA A 46 5.72 2.36 -2.33
N ILE A 47 7.04 2.29 -2.45
CA ILE A 47 7.94 2.84 -1.45
C ILE A 47 8.37 4.28 -1.79
N GLY A 48 7.74 4.88 -2.79
CA GLY A 48 7.98 6.25 -3.23
C GLY A 48 6.89 6.68 -4.21
N THR A 49 7.03 7.87 -4.77
CA THR A 49 5.99 8.52 -5.56
C THR A 49 6.16 8.42 -7.08
N GLY A 50 7.11 7.63 -7.54
CA GLY A 50 7.35 7.47 -8.97
C GLY A 50 8.37 8.42 -9.56
N GLU A 51 8.87 9.37 -8.78
CA GLU A 51 9.97 10.23 -9.21
C GLU A 51 11.27 9.44 -9.24
N ASP A 52 11.33 8.37 -8.47
CA ASP A 52 12.43 7.44 -8.48
C ASP A 52 12.02 6.23 -9.32
N GLU A 53 12.81 5.92 -10.34
CA GLU A 53 12.52 4.80 -11.25
C GLU A 53 12.34 3.47 -10.53
N ASN A 54 12.98 3.30 -9.39
CA ASN A 54 12.93 2.04 -8.65
C ASN A 54 11.60 1.78 -7.97
N VAL A 55 10.71 2.76 -7.89
CA VAL A 55 9.44 2.61 -7.19
C VAL A 55 8.22 2.62 -8.10
N ILE A 56 8.42 2.69 -9.40
CA ILE A 56 7.33 2.75 -10.37
C ILE A 56 6.44 1.50 -10.30
N SER A 57 7.02 0.34 -9.99
CA SER A 57 6.28 -0.92 -9.97
C SER A 57 5.13 -0.96 -8.98
N GLY A 58 5.16 -0.13 -7.93
CA GLY A 58 4.10 -0.08 -6.93
C GLY A 58 2.94 0.84 -7.29
N LEU A 59 3.06 1.63 -8.37
CA LEU A 59 2.04 2.56 -8.80
C LEU A 59 1.62 2.27 -10.23
N ARG A 60 0.32 2.41 -10.50
CA ARG A 60 -0.18 2.30 -11.85
C ARG A 60 0.03 3.63 -12.56
N LEU A 61 0.36 3.57 -13.85
CA LEU A 61 0.55 4.79 -14.66
C LEU A 61 -0.69 5.67 -14.69
N SER A 62 -1.86 5.08 -14.53
CA SER A 62 -3.14 5.81 -14.56
C SER A 62 -3.58 6.32 -13.18
N SER A 63 -2.77 6.14 -12.15
CA SER A 63 -3.12 6.63 -10.81
C SER A 63 -3.21 8.15 -10.81
N ARG A 64 -4.32 8.68 -10.29
CA ARG A 64 -4.57 10.12 -10.18
C ARG A 64 -4.67 10.57 -8.73
N VAL A 65 -4.70 9.64 -7.81
CA VAL A 65 -4.79 9.93 -6.37
C VAL A 65 -3.80 9.05 -5.66
N LEU A 66 -3.02 9.63 -4.76
CA LEU A 66 -2.04 8.92 -3.97
C LEU A 66 -2.46 8.98 -2.50
N ILE A 67 -2.51 7.82 -1.86
CA ILE A 67 -2.87 7.70 -0.45
C ILE A 67 -1.62 7.29 0.32
N PHE A 68 -1.13 8.18 1.18
CA PHE A 68 0.04 7.92 2.01
C PHE A 68 -0.39 7.30 3.32
N ILE A 69 0.27 6.22 3.71
CA ILE A 69 -0.13 5.40 4.85
C ILE A 69 0.83 5.61 6.01
N ASN A 70 0.27 5.72 7.21
CA ASN A 70 1.04 5.71 8.45
C ASN A 70 1.38 4.25 8.80
N MET A 71 2.45 3.74 8.20
CA MET A 71 2.84 2.34 8.41
C MET A 71 3.25 2.10 9.87
N GLU A 72 3.86 3.08 10.52
CA GLU A 72 4.24 2.93 11.92
C GLU A 72 3.03 2.61 12.79
N LEU A 73 1.96 3.39 12.67
CA LEU A 73 0.74 3.13 13.43
C LEU A 73 0.09 1.81 13.04
N ALA A 74 0.05 1.51 11.74
CA ALA A 74 -0.55 0.29 11.25
C ALA A 74 0.18 -0.95 11.80
N LEU A 75 1.52 -0.92 11.81
CA LEU A 75 2.31 -2.02 12.38
C LEU A 75 2.07 -2.14 13.89
N GLN A 76 2.00 -1.02 14.60
CA GLN A 76 1.72 -1.03 16.04
C GLN A 76 0.36 -1.67 16.35
N ASP A 77 -0.60 -1.47 15.46
CA ASP A 77 -1.95 -2.01 15.63
C ASP A 77 -2.08 -3.46 15.13
N GLY A 78 -0.98 -4.06 14.71
CA GLY A 78 -0.96 -5.46 14.31
C GLY A 78 -1.21 -5.73 12.84
N LYS A 79 -1.25 -4.71 11.99
CA LYS A 79 -1.35 -4.92 10.55
C LYS A 79 -0.07 -5.55 10.04
N ARG A 80 -0.18 -6.44 9.07
CA ARG A 80 0.96 -7.20 8.56
C ARG A 80 1.27 -6.78 7.14
N PHE A 81 2.49 -6.32 6.92
CA PHE A 81 2.97 -5.90 5.62
C PHE A 81 4.13 -6.77 5.18
N TYR A 82 4.25 -6.96 3.88
CA TYR A 82 5.30 -7.78 3.29
C TYR A 82 5.95 -7.02 2.16
N LEU A 83 7.25 -7.28 1.95
CA LEU A 83 8.00 -6.71 0.84
C LEU A 83 8.25 -7.81 -0.18
N SER A 84 7.85 -7.58 -1.41
CA SER A 84 8.10 -8.51 -2.51
C SER A 84 9.50 -8.30 -3.07
N ASP A 85 9.98 -9.28 -3.86
CA ASP A 85 11.32 -9.21 -4.45
C ASP A 85 11.52 -8.00 -5.35
N ASN A 86 10.45 -7.49 -5.95
CA ASN A 86 10.52 -6.33 -6.85
C ASN A 86 10.25 -5.00 -6.15
N GLY A 87 10.28 -4.98 -4.82
CA GLY A 87 10.19 -3.73 -4.06
C GLY A 87 8.78 -3.18 -3.87
N VAL A 88 7.77 -4.02 -3.99
CA VAL A 88 6.38 -3.62 -3.75
C VAL A 88 5.96 -4.06 -2.35
N ILE A 89 5.31 -3.17 -1.61
CA ILE A 89 4.76 -3.49 -0.30
C ILE A 89 3.36 -4.08 -0.49
N LEU A 90 3.07 -5.16 0.22
CA LEU A 90 1.83 -5.90 0.08
C LEU A 90 1.19 -6.14 1.44
N THR A 91 -0.14 -6.09 1.53
CA THR A 91 -0.86 -6.53 2.72
C THR A 91 -2.17 -7.22 2.34
N LYS A 92 -2.56 -8.21 3.13
CA LYS A 92 -3.89 -8.83 3.05
C LYS A 92 -4.85 -8.24 4.07
N ASP A 93 -4.35 -7.38 4.95
CA ASP A 93 -5.17 -6.76 5.98
C ASP A 93 -5.83 -5.50 5.42
N ASN A 94 -7.03 -5.20 5.90
CA ASN A 94 -7.70 -3.96 5.54
C ASN A 94 -6.98 -2.79 6.21
N ILE A 95 -6.88 -1.66 5.50
CA ILE A 95 -6.24 -0.46 6.02
C ILE A 95 -7.29 0.63 6.14
N GLU A 96 -7.77 0.82 7.36
CA GLU A 96 -8.83 1.78 7.66
C GLU A 96 -8.35 3.22 7.48
N PRO A 97 -9.28 4.18 7.29
CA PRO A 97 -8.90 5.58 7.05
C PRO A 97 -8.05 6.22 8.15
N LYS A 98 -8.12 5.71 9.38
CA LYS A 98 -7.29 6.26 10.47
C LYS A 98 -5.79 6.11 10.22
N TYR A 99 -5.40 5.24 9.29
CA TYR A 99 -4.00 5.04 8.93
C TYR A 99 -3.57 5.90 7.74
N PHE A 100 -4.47 6.71 7.19
CA PHE A 100 -4.14 7.60 6.08
C PHE A 100 -3.48 8.87 6.61
N LEU A 101 -2.23 9.11 6.20
CA LEU A 101 -1.51 10.33 6.56
C LEU A 101 -1.94 11.50 5.69
N ASN A 102 -2.10 11.24 4.41
CA ASN A 102 -2.34 12.28 3.43
C ASN A 102 -2.91 11.66 2.15
N ILE A 103 -3.68 12.45 1.44
CA ILE A 103 -4.22 12.07 0.13
C ILE A 103 -3.85 13.20 -0.83
N GLU A 104 -3.12 12.85 -1.89
CA GLU A 104 -2.67 13.82 -2.89
C GLU A 104 -3.29 13.51 -4.24
N TYR A 105 -3.77 14.53 -4.91
CA TYR A 105 -4.30 14.42 -6.26
C TYR A 105 -3.22 14.86 -7.25
N VAL A 106 -2.97 14.03 -8.24
CA VAL A 106 -1.93 14.28 -9.24
C VAL A 106 -2.49 14.38 -10.65
#